data_328c6d382b12de9401cc71a923587a54
#
_entry.id   328c6d382b12de9401cc71a923587a54
#
_cell.length_a   1.000
_cell.length_b   1.000
_cell.length_c   1.000
_cell.angle_alpha   90.00
_cell.angle_beta   90.00
_cell.angle_gamma   90.00
#
_symmetry.space_group_name_H-M   'P 1'
#
loop_
_entity.id
_entity.type
_entity.pdbx_description
1 polymer ?
#
loop_
_entity_poly.entity_id
_entity_poly.type
_entity_poly.pdbx_seq_one_letter_code
_entity_poly.pdbx_strand_id
1 'polypeptide(L)'
;MQRLGSSFLLALVLSSPVMADDRIAHGDWSSQFLEGMGEATTHENGVATFGVLCGKGSCRYYFANGIDCQPGGNYPLMITTDSGALSVEGVCEPVATANGDIMVYWFNENDSMNRAFRASPAVGFAFPLTNGKFKFSTFSMNGYNDAIERMVNGLRERQQEAAPKQELEMEIQEATPEAPLDNT
;
A
#
# COMPACT_ATOMS: atom_id res chain seq x y z
N MET A 1 -4.53 38.05 58.14
CA MET A 1 -5.00 38.37 56.78
C MET A 1 -4.12 37.60 55.78
N GLN A 2 -4.58 36.40 55.39
CA GLN A 2 -3.85 35.55 54.41
C GLN A 2 -4.57 35.63 53.07
N ARG A 3 -3.85 36.09 52.04
CA ARG A 3 -4.32 36.13 50.65
C ARG A 3 -3.96 34.81 49.97
N LEU A 4 -4.98 34.03 49.61
CA LEU A 4 -4.87 32.83 48.76
C LEU A 4 -4.76 33.32 47.29
N GLY A 5 -3.60 33.06 46.69
CA GLY A 5 -3.41 33.22 45.23
C GLY A 5 -3.88 31.98 44.54
N SER A 6 -4.94 32.10 43.70
CA SER A 6 -5.48 31.04 42.86
C SER A 6 -4.71 31.00 41.54
N SER A 7 -3.81 30.02 41.37
CA SER A 7 -3.12 29.77 40.10
C SER A 7 -4.03 28.95 39.18
N PHE A 8 -4.52 29.58 38.13
CA PHE A 8 -5.26 28.95 37.06
C PHE A 8 -4.25 28.26 36.10
N LEU A 9 -4.14 26.95 36.20
CA LEU A 9 -3.40 26.14 35.23
C LEU A 9 -4.28 25.97 33.97
N LEU A 10 -3.89 26.69 32.89
CA LEU A 10 -4.48 26.56 31.57
C LEU A 10 -3.91 25.29 30.91
N ALA A 11 -4.69 24.20 30.95
CA ALA A 11 -4.33 22.96 30.26
C ALA A 11 -4.52 23.18 28.73
N LEU A 12 -3.42 23.31 27.98
CA LEU A 12 -3.41 23.25 26.52
C LEU A 12 -3.69 21.80 26.11
N VAL A 13 -4.92 21.53 25.69
CA VAL A 13 -5.26 20.26 25.01
C VAL A 13 -4.69 20.32 23.61
N LEU A 14 -3.53 19.70 23.41
CA LEU A 14 -2.97 19.42 22.08
C LEU A 14 -3.88 18.38 21.41
N SER A 15 -4.85 18.82 20.61
CA SER A 15 -5.61 17.96 19.71
C SER A 15 -4.67 17.47 18.61
N SER A 16 -4.13 16.27 18.77
CA SER A 16 -3.45 15.57 17.67
C SER A 16 -4.46 15.43 16.53
N PRO A 17 -4.09 15.79 15.28
CA PRO A 17 -4.96 15.50 14.15
C PRO A 17 -5.14 13.99 14.05
N VAL A 18 -6.36 13.53 14.23
CA VAL A 18 -6.77 12.17 13.86
C VAL A 18 -6.56 12.11 12.35
N MET A 19 -5.56 11.36 11.89
CA MET A 19 -5.39 11.01 10.48
C MET A 19 -6.70 10.34 10.07
N ALA A 20 -7.54 11.03 9.32
CA ALA A 20 -8.74 10.45 8.74
C ALA A 20 -8.30 9.26 7.89
N ASP A 21 -8.89 8.09 8.12
CA ASP A 21 -8.70 6.90 7.30
C ASP A 21 -9.13 7.26 5.86
N ASP A 22 -8.13 7.43 4.98
CA ASP A 22 -8.30 7.86 3.58
C ASP A 22 -8.81 6.70 2.70
N ARG A 23 -9.30 5.64 3.35
CA ARG A 23 -9.82 4.44 2.70
C ARG A 23 -11.20 4.69 2.11
N ILE A 24 -11.34 4.45 0.79
CA ILE A 24 -12.61 4.53 0.06
C ILE A 24 -12.96 3.17 -0.51
N ALA A 25 -14.21 2.76 -0.31
CA ALA A 25 -14.74 1.51 -0.83
C ALA A 25 -15.23 1.68 -2.29
N HIS A 26 -14.98 0.64 -3.11
CA HIS A 26 -15.39 0.52 -4.51
C HIS A 26 -15.93 -0.92 -4.70
N GLY A 27 -17.20 -1.13 -4.43
CA GLY A 27 -17.76 -2.50 -4.42
C GLY A 27 -17.04 -3.39 -3.40
N ASP A 28 -16.39 -4.46 -3.87
CA ASP A 28 -15.64 -5.42 -3.04
C ASP A 28 -14.17 -5.02 -2.84
N TRP A 29 -13.75 -3.93 -3.47
CA TRP A 29 -12.42 -3.35 -3.35
C TRP A 29 -12.42 -2.08 -2.52
N SER A 30 -11.28 -1.75 -1.95
CA SER A 30 -11.03 -0.45 -1.33
C SER A 30 -9.69 0.11 -1.79
N SER A 31 -9.57 1.45 -1.81
CA SER A 31 -8.31 2.13 -2.07
C SER A 31 -7.98 3.11 -0.96
N GLN A 32 -6.69 3.26 -0.65
CA GLN A 32 -6.15 4.17 0.37
C GLN A 32 -4.77 4.70 -0.01
N PHE A 33 -4.32 5.74 0.70
CA PHE A 33 -2.98 6.28 0.56
C PHE A 33 -2.22 6.12 1.88
N LEU A 34 -0.97 5.66 1.79
CA LEU A 34 -0.07 5.36 2.89
C LEU A 34 1.28 6.05 2.59
N GLU A 35 1.66 7.09 3.31
CA GLU A 35 2.99 7.73 3.27
C GLU A 35 3.69 7.74 1.89
N GLY A 36 3.06 8.31 0.87
CA GLY A 36 3.59 8.39 -0.50
C GLY A 36 3.40 7.14 -1.36
N MET A 37 2.66 6.16 -0.85
CA MET A 37 2.19 4.97 -1.57
C MET A 37 0.67 4.99 -1.70
N GLY A 38 0.15 4.30 -2.72
CA GLY A 38 -1.27 4.01 -2.87
C GLY A 38 -1.49 2.51 -2.82
N GLU A 39 -2.55 2.09 -2.17
CA GLU A 39 -2.97 0.70 -2.07
C GLU A 39 -4.39 0.53 -2.58
N ALA A 40 -4.62 -0.52 -3.36
CA ALA A 40 -5.95 -1.04 -3.64
C ALA A 40 -6.03 -2.50 -3.21
N THR A 41 -7.06 -2.89 -2.45
CA THR A 41 -7.13 -4.20 -1.82
C THR A 41 -8.55 -4.74 -1.72
N THR A 42 -8.67 -6.07 -1.71
CA THR A 42 -9.89 -6.84 -1.45
C THR A 42 -9.60 -8.00 -0.50
N HIS A 43 -10.63 -8.54 0.13
CA HIS A 43 -10.52 -9.62 1.10
C HIS A 43 -11.52 -10.73 0.81
N GLU A 44 -11.09 -11.97 1.00
CA GLU A 44 -11.97 -13.14 0.99
C GLU A 44 -12.25 -13.59 2.43
N ASN A 45 -13.48 -13.43 2.89
CA ASN A 45 -13.97 -13.92 4.21
C ASN A 45 -13.06 -13.56 5.41
N GLY A 46 -12.28 -12.47 5.33
CA GLY A 46 -11.34 -12.06 6.37
C GLY A 46 -10.13 -12.97 6.56
N VAL A 47 -9.90 -13.95 5.67
CA VAL A 47 -8.81 -14.95 5.78
C VAL A 47 -7.72 -14.70 4.75
N ALA A 48 -8.09 -14.32 3.54
CA ALA A 48 -7.14 -14.04 2.47
C ALA A 48 -7.30 -12.59 1.99
N THR A 49 -6.18 -12.00 1.56
CA THR A 49 -6.11 -10.64 1.03
C THR A 49 -5.41 -10.67 -0.32
N PHE A 50 -5.95 -9.98 -1.27
CA PHE A 50 -5.31 -9.68 -2.55
C PHE A 50 -5.30 -8.18 -2.77
N GLY A 51 -4.18 -7.64 -3.24
CA GLY A 51 -4.06 -6.21 -3.47
C GLY A 51 -2.91 -5.83 -4.38
N VAL A 52 -2.83 -4.54 -4.62
CA VAL A 52 -1.74 -3.88 -5.34
C VAL A 52 -1.29 -2.68 -4.54
N LEU A 53 0.02 -2.55 -4.40
CA LEU A 53 0.68 -1.42 -3.78
C LEU A 53 1.52 -0.71 -4.83
N CYS A 54 1.31 0.60 -5.00
CA CYS A 54 2.03 1.45 -5.95
C CYS A 54 2.77 2.56 -5.21
N GLY A 55 4.01 2.84 -5.63
CA GLY A 55 4.81 3.94 -5.11
C GLY A 55 6.10 4.10 -5.90
N LYS A 56 6.68 5.32 -5.92
CA LYS A 56 7.94 5.64 -6.61
C LYS A 56 7.97 5.17 -8.08
N GLY A 57 6.81 5.25 -8.77
CA GLY A 57 6.72 4.92 -10.20
C GLY A 57 6.58 3.43 -10.54
N SER A 58 6.42 2.55 -9.56
CA SER A 58 6.20 1.12 -9.76
C SER A 58 5.05 0.59 -8.93
N CYS A 59 4.45 -0.51 -9.39
CA CYS A 59 3.42 -1.24 -8.67
C CYS A 59 3.83 -2.70 -8.49
N ARG A 60 3.41 -3.29 -7.38
CA ARG A 60 3.54 -4.73 -7.11
C ARG A 60 2.21 -5.26 -6.62
N TYR A 61 1.85 -6.43 -7.08
CA TYR A 61 0.73 -7.18 -6.53
C TYR A 61 1.18 -7.95 -5.29
N TYR A 62 0.25 -8.17 -4.39
CA TYR A 62 0.47 -9.02 -3.23
C TYR A 62 -0.72 -9.92 -2.94
N PHE A 63 -0.43 -11.08 -2.38
CA PHE A 63 -1.39 -12.07 -1.94
C PHE A 63 -1.00 -12.59 -0.57
N ALA A 64 -1.93 -12.60 0.37
CA ALA A 64 -1.79 -13.18 1.70
C ALA A 64 -2.96 -14.13 1.94
N ASN A 65 -2.69 -15.33 2.43
CA ASN A 65 -3.71 -16.37 2.63
C ASN A 65 -3.59 -17.08 3.99
N GLY A 66 -2.80 -16.50 4.91
CA GLY A 66 -2.55 -17.07 6.23
C GLY A 66 -1.71 -18.35 6.21
N ILE A 67 -0.99 -18.64 5.12
CA ILE A 67 0.01 -19.72 5.07
C ILE A 67 1.37 -19.11 5.36
N ASP A 68 2.08 -19.69 6.34
CA ASP A 68 3.47 -19.34 6.61
C ASP A 68 4.36 -19.76 5.45
N CYS A 69 5.31 -18.90 5.11
CA CYS A 69 6.33 -19.14 4.13
C CYS A 69 7.69 -18.69 4.67
N GLN A 70 8.76 -19.18 4.07
CA GLN A 70 10.11 -18.78 4.45
C GLN A 70 10.42 -17.38 3.84
N PRO A 71 10.77 -16.37 4.64
CA PRO A 71 11.14 -15.05 4.14
C PRO A 71 12.25 -15.12 3.08
N GLY A 72 12.06 -14.40 1.97
CA GLY A 72 12.94 -14.41 0.80
C GLY A 72 12.78 -15.64 -0.11
N GLY A 73 11.94 -16.61 0.27
CA GLY A 73 11.66 -17.77 -0.57
C GLY A 73 10.76 -17.43 -1.76
N ASN A 74 10.97 -18.13 -2.87
CA ASN A 74 10.18 -18.04 -4.08
C ASN A 74 9.15 -19.18 -4.12
N TYR A 75 7.91 -18.82 -4.41
CA TYR A 75 6.79 -19.77 -4.41
C TYR A 75 5.96 -19.62 -5.70
N PRO A 76 5.70 -20.73 -6.41
CA PRO A 76 4.84 -20.70 -7.57
C PRO A 76 3.39 -20.47 -7.14
N LEU A 77 2.74 -19.49 -7.77
CA LEU A 77 1.33 -19.20 -7.65
C LEU A 77 0.65 -19.44 -8.99
N MET A 78 -0.46 -20.14 -8.99
CA MET A 78 -1.32 -20.22 -10.17
C MET A 78 -2.47 -19.23 -10.00
N ILE A 79 -2.58 -18.31 -10.95
CA ILE A 79 -3.65 -17.32 -11.02
C ILE A 79 -4.64 -17.78 -12.10
N THR A 80 -5.92 -17.82 -11.76
CA THR A 80 -6.99 -18.23 -12.68
C THR A 80 -7.97 -17.07 -12.87
N THR A 81 -8.41 -16.89 -14.10
CA THR A 81 -9.47 -15.98 -14.52
C THR A 81 -10.41 -16.73 -15.46
N ASP A 82 -11.52 -16.14 -15.86
CA ASP A 82 -12.41 -16.71 -16.88
C ASP A 82 -11.76 -16.78 -18.27
N SER A 83 -10.70 -16.02 -18.54
CA SER A 83 -9.92 -16.10 -19.78
C SER A 83 -8.80 -17.15 -19.75
N GLY A 84 -8.55 -17.81 -18.61
CA GLY A 84 -7.54 -18.86 -18.49
C GLY A 84 -6.76 -18.81 -17.19
N ALA A 85 -5.63 -19.53 -17.18
CA ALA A 85 -4.72 -19.60 -16.04
C ALA A 85 -3.31 -19.17 -16.44
N LEU A 86 -2.59 -18.55 -15.49
CA LEU A 86 -1.18 -18.19 -15.63
C LEU A 86 -0.43 -18.56 -14.34
N SER A 87 0.86 -18.83 -14.47
CA SER A 87 1.75 -19.03 -13.33
C SER A 87 2.59 -17.78 -13.11
N VAL A 88 2.71 -17.37 -11.85
CA VAL A 88 3.63 -16.31 -11.41
C VAL A 88 4.49 -16.84 -10.27
N GLU A 89 5.64 -16.23 -10.06
CA GLU A 89 6.48 -16.49 -8.90
C GLU A 89 6.26 -15.38 -7.88
N GLY A 90 5.86 -15.76 -6.67
CA GLY A 90 5.69 -14.87 -5.54
C GLY A 90 6.87 -14.95 -4.59
N VAL A 91 7.47 -13.80 -4.24
CA VAL A 91 8.51 -13.70 -3.21
C VAL A 91 7.82 -13.52 -1.86
N CYS A 92 8.14 -14.40 -0.90
CA CYS A 92 7.61 -14.31 0.46
C CYS A 92 8.33 -13.22 1.26
N GLU A 93 7.59 -12.28 1.81
CA GLU A 93 8.13 -11.24 2.71
C GLU A 93 7.20 -11.03 3.91
N PRO A 94 7.72 -10.82 5.12
CA PRO A 94 6.92 -10.40 6.26
C PRO A 94 6.46 -8.93 6.08
N VAL A 95 5.22 -8.66 6.41
CA VAL A 95 4.64 -7.31 6.46
C VAL A 95 4.12 -7.05 7.86
N ALA A 96 4.64 -6.01 8.50
CA ALA A 96 4.19 -5.58 9.82
C ALA A 96 2.77 -5.03 9.76
N THR A 97 1.91 -5.51 10.64
CA THR A 97 0.55 -5.01 10.84
C THR A 97 0.31 -4.64 12.30
N ALA A 98 -0.79 -3.98 12.60
CA ALA A 98 -1.17 -3.66 13.98
C ALA A 98 -1.33 -4.92 14.87
N ASN A 99 -1.59 -6.09 14.28
CA ASN A 99 -1.80 -7.36 14.95
C ASN A 99 -0.60 -8.33 14.90
N GLY A 100 0.57 -7.83 14.47
CA GLY A 100 1.79 -8.62 14.24
C GLY A 100 2.11 -8.79 12.77
N ASP A 101 3.21 -9.49 12.50
CA ASP A 101 3.66 -9.72 11.13
C ASP A 101 2.77 -10.76 10.43
N ILE A 102 2.44 -10.50 9.16
CA ILE A 102 1.81 -11.46 8.26
C ILE A 102 2.76 -11.78 7.11
N MET A 103 2.69 -13.02 6.61
CA MET A 103 3.45 -13.41 5.42
C MET A 103 2.67 -13.08 4.17
N VAL A 104 3.34 -12.39 3.24
CA VAL A 104 2.77 -11.90 1.99
C VAL A 104 3.60 -12.38 0.82
N TYR A 105 2.97 -12.81 -0.24
CA TYR A 105 3.60 -13.19 -1.51
C TYR A 105 3.53 -12.01 -2.47
N TRP A 106 4.66 -11.39 -2.75
CA TRP A 106 4.79 -10.29 -3.69
C TRP A 106 5.12 -10.78 -5.09
N PHE A 107 4.46 -10.25 -6.10
CA PHE A 107 4.75 -10.54 -7.50
C PHE A 107 4.62 -9.29 -8.37
N ASN A 108 5.44 -9.23 -9.42
CA ASN A 108 5.48 -8.07 -10.29
C ASN A 108 4.28 -8.06 -11.25
N GLU A 109 3.82 -6.87 -11.58
CA GLU A 109 2.83 -6.69 -12.62
C GLU A 109 3.38 -7.06 -14.01
N ASN A 110 2.48 -7.51 -14.88
CA ASN A 110 2.73 -7.61 -16.30
C ASN A 110 1.43 -7.30 -17.08
N ASP A 111 1.58 -6.90 -18.33
CA ASP A 111 0.46 -6.42 -19.15
C ASP A 111 -0.64 -7.49 -19.36
N SER A 112 -0.27 -8.75 -19.49
CA SER A 112 -1.24 -9.84 -19.69
C SER A 112 -2.08 -10.07 -18.45
N MET A 113 -1.46 -10.06 -17.28
CA MET A 113 -2.11 -10.17 -15.99
C MET A 113 -3.02 -8.97 -15.73
N ASN A 114 -2.53 -7.74 -15.98
CA ASN A 114 -3.32 -6.53 -15.81
C ASN A 114 -4.57 -6.52 -16.69
N ARG A 115 -4.45 -6.96 -17.95
CA ARG A 115 -5.62 -7.11 -18.84
C ARG A 115 -6.60 -8.17 -18.35
N ALA A 116 -6.11 -9.32 -17.91
CA ALA A 116 -6.95 -10.39 -17.39
C ALA A 116 -7.73 -9.95 -16.15
N PHE A 117 -7.09 -9.28 -15.20
CA PHE A 117 -7.72 -8.77 -13.98
C PHE A 117 -8.81 -7.73 -14.28
N ARG A 118 -8.54 -6.81 -15.22
CA ARG A 118 -9.52 -5.78 -15.61
C ARG A 118 -10.75 -6.34 -16.32
N ALA A 119 -10.61 -7.47 -17.01
CA ALA A 119 -11.66 -8.05 -17.82
C ALA A 119 -12.49 -9.12 -17.07
N SER A 120 -11.96 -9.68 -15.99
CA SER A 120 -12.58 -10.81 -15.30
C SER A 120 -13.49 -10.37 -14.16
N PRO A 121 -14.62 -11.04 -13.93
CA PRO A 121 -15.48 -10.77 -12.77
C PRO A 121 -14.91 -11.29 -11.45
N ALA A 122 -13.99 -12.28 -11.53
CA ALA A 122 -13.32 -12.87 -10.38
C ALA A 122 -11.91 -13.36 -10.76
N VAL A 123 -11.02 -13.42 -9.77
CA VAL A 123 -9.68 -13.99 -9.86
C VAL A 123 -9.48 -15.04 -8.79
N GLY A 124 -8.93 -16.21 -9.16
CA GLY A 124 -8.57 -17.29 -8.24
C GLY A 124 -7.07 -17.40 -8.08
N PHE A 125 -6.62 -17.72 -6.86
CA PHE A 125 -5.23 -18.05 -6.56
C PHE A 125 -5.15 -19.47 -6.03
N ALA A 126 -4.34 -20.31 -6.66
CA ALA A 126 -4.04 -21.65 -6.19
C ALA A 126 -2.58 -21.71 -5.71
N PHE A 127 -2.40 -22.07 -4.46
CA PHE A 127 -1.11 -22.20 -3.79
C PHE A 127 -0.81 -23.67 -3.48
N PRO A 128 0.31 -24.26 -3.96
CA PRO A 128 0.66 -25.64 -3.69
C PRO A 128 1.08 -25.83 -2.23
N LEU A 129 0.55 -26.85 -1.59
CA LEU A 129 0.90 -27.27 -0.25
C LEU A 129 1.88 -28.47 -0.30
N THR A 130 2.69 -28.63 0.75
CA THR A 130 3.68 -29.70 0.86
C THR A 130 3.08 -31.13 0.83
N ASN A 131 1.78 -31.26 1.10
CA ASN A 131 1.05 -32.52 1.05
C ASN A 131 0.46 -32.87 -0.33
N GLY A 132 0.85 -32.12 -1.39
CA GLY A 132 0.38 -32.32 -2.76
C GLY A 132 -1.02 -31.76 -3.04
N LYS A 133 -1.63 -31.08 -2.09
CA LYS A 133 -2.90 -30.37 -2.27
C LYS A 133 -2.64 -28.90 -2.63
N PHE A 134 -3.71 -28.20 -3.02
CA PHE A 134 -3.70 -26.77 -3.21
C PHE A 134 -4.60 -26.10 -2.18
N LYS A 135 -4.17 -24.95 -1.65
CA LYS A 135 -5.08 -23.98 -1.06
C LYS A 135 -5.53 -23.04 -2.15
N PHE A 136 -6.83 -22.77 -2.17
CA PHE A 136 -7.44 -21.93 -3.19
C PHE A 136 -8.19 -20.76 -2.53
N SER A 137 -8.04 -19.56 -3.10
CA SER A 137 -8.74 -18.35 -2.71
C SER A 137 -9.34 -17.71 -3.95
N THR A 138 -10.53 -17.11 -3.83
CA THR A 138 -11.21 -16.43 -4.93
C THR A 138 -11.60 -15.03 -4.51
N PHE A 139 -11.27 -14.04 -5.32
CA PHE A 139 -11.60 -12.65 -5.08
C PHE A 139 -12.52 -12.13 -6.18
N SER A 140 -13.54 -11.39 -5.76
CA SER A 140 -14.36 -10.60 -6.68
C SER A 140 -13.53 -9.47 -7.27
N MET A 141 -13.72 -9.19 -8.56
CA MET A 141 -13.12 -8.03 -9.23
C MET A 141 -14.11 -6.86 -9.37
N ASN A 142 -15.28 -6.95 -8.73
CA ASN A 142 -16.23 -5.85 -8.67
C ASN A 142 -15.63 -4.64 -7.94
N GLY A 143 -15.46 -3.52 -8.65
CA GLY A 143 -14.84 -2.29 -8.14
C GLY A 143 -13.30 -2.23 -8.26
N TYR A 144 -12.65 -3.28 -8.79
CA TYR A 144 -11.19 -3.29 -9.01
C TYR A 144 -10.73 -2.11 -9.86
N ASN A 145 -11.36 -1.90 -11.02
CA ASN A 145 -10.96 -0.83 -11.95
C ASN A 145 -11.05 0.55 -11.29
N ASP A 146 -12.14 0.82 -10.57
CA ASP A 146 -12.37 2.10 -9.90
C ASP A 146 -11.36 2.32 -8.76
N ALA A 147 -11.05 1.28 -7.99
CA ALA A 147 -10.06 1.33 -6.92
C ALA A 147 -8.65 1.64 -7.46
N ILE A 148 -8.24 0.97 -8.55
CA ILE A 148 -6.95 1.21 -9.21
C ILE A 148 -6.90 2.61 -9.81
N GLU A 149 -7.94 3.05 -10.52
CA GLU A 149 -7.98 4.37 -11.13
C GLU A 149 -7.86 5.48 -10.08
N ARG A 150 -8.63 5.40 -9.00
CA ARG A 150 -8.52 6.36 -7.89
C ARG A 150 -7.12 6.38 -7.29
N MET A 151 -6.54 5.21 -7.03
CA MET A 151 -5.20 5.08 -6.45
C MET A 151 -4.14 5.72 -7.35
N VAL A 152 -4.14 5.40 -8.65
CA VAL A 152 -3.14 5.91 -9.60
C VAL A 152 -3.28 7.42 -9.81
N ASN A 153 -4.50 7.93 -9.94
CA ASN A 153 -4.76 9.37 -10.12
C ASN A 153 -4.35 10.16 -8.87
N GLY A 154 -4.73 9.70 -7.69
CA GLY A 154 -4.35 10.36 -6.45
C GLY A 154 -2.84 10.35 -6.18
N LEU A 155 -2.09 9.31 -6.59
CA LEU A 155 -0.62 9.33 -6.53
C LEU A 155 -0.02 10.39 -7.45
N ARG A 156 -0.55 10.56 -8.67
CA ARG A 156 -0.09 11.60 -9.61
C ARG A 156 -0.33 13.00 -9.07
N GLU A 157 -1.50 13.26 -8.51
CA GLU A 157 -1.86 14.54 -7.90
C GLU A 157 -0.91 14.89 -6.75
N ARG A 158 -0.67 13.96 -5.84
CA ARG A 158 0.26 14.13 -4.70
C ARG A 158 1.71 14.37 -5.15
N GLN A 159 2.16 13.72 -6.23
CA GLN A 159 3.48 13.95 -6.81
C GLN A 159 3.60 15.35 -7.43
N GLN A 160 2.54 15.84 -8.11
CA GLN A 160 2.50 17.17 -8.68
C GLN A 160 2.49 18.26 -7.61
N GLU A 161 1.79 18.04 -6.49
CA GLU A 161 1.76 18.97 -5.36
C GLU A 161 3.12 19.03 -4.61
N ALA A 162 3.89 17.95 -4.61
CA ALA A 162 5.19 17.88 -3.97
C ALA A 162 6.32 18.52 -4.79
N ALA A 163 6.23 18.47 -6.14
CA ALA A 163 7.27 18.94 -7.04
C ALA A 163 7.64 20.43 -6.87
N PRO A 164 6.71 21.39 -6.78
CA PRO A 164 7.06 22.82 -6.65
C PRO A 164 7.71 23.19 -5.33
N LYS A 165 7.53 22.41 -4.27
CA LYS A 165 8.17 22.64 -2.97
C LYS A 165 9.64 22.25 -2.99
N GLN A 166 10.02 21.22 -3.70
CA GLN A 166 11.41 20.75 -3.81
C GLN A 166 12.27 21.70 -4.67
N GLU A 167 11.73 22.26 -5.75
CA GLU A 167 12.44 23.26 -6.53
C GLU A 167 12.73 24.53 -5.73
N LEU A 168 11.77 25.00 -4.95
CA LEU A 168 11.94 26.20 -4.10
C LEU A 168 12.95 25.98 -2.97
N GLU A 169 12.99 24.79 -2.36
CA GLU A 169 13.97 24.45 -1.32
C GLU A 169 15.40 24.34 -1.87
N MET A 170 15.58 23.80 -3.08
CA MET A 170 16.89 23.75 -3.75
C MET A 170 17.39 25.16 -4.11
N GLU A 171 16.54 26.04 -4.62
CA GLU A 171 16.90 27.41 -4.98
C GLU A 171 17.31 28.24 -3.76
N ILE A 172 16.69 28.03 -2.60
CA ILE A 172 17.04 28.67 -1.34
C ILE A 172 18.41 28.17 -0.83
N GLN A 173 18.73 26.89 -1.01
CA GLN A 173 20.01 26.31 -0.59
C GLN A 173 21.20 26.83 -1.44
N GLU A 174 21.02 27.01 -2.75
CA GLU A 174 22.04 27.59 -3.63
C GLU A 174 22.24 29.10 -3.43
N ALA A 175 21.19 29.79 -2.99
CA ALA A 175 21.25 31.25 -2.76
C ALA A 175 21.91 31.67 -1.41
N THR A 176 22.30 30.71 -0.56
CA THR A 176 22.98 31.04 0.70
C THR A 176 24.45 31.36 0.42
N PRO A 177 24.91 32.61 0.52
CA PRO A 177 26.30 32.95 0.23
C PRO A 177 27.23 32.31 1.25
N GLU A 178 28.26 31.62 0.75
CA GLU A 178 29.37 31.16 1.60
C GLU A 178 29.91 32.31 2.43
N ALA A 179 29.96 32.13 3.74
CA ALA A 179 30.54 33.11 4.64
C ALA A 179 32.02 33.35 4.24
N PRO A 180 32.50 34.61 4.16
CA PRO A 180 33.87 34.90 3.79
C PRO A 180 34.83 34.23 4.78
N LEU A 181 35.78 33.45 4.26
CA LEU A 181 36.88 32.88 5.03
C LEU A 181 37.68 34.01 5.63
N ASP A 182 37.64 34.13 6.93
CA ASP A 182 38.47 35.07 7.70
C ASP A 182 39.93 34.60 7.65
N ASN A 183 40.75 35.28 6.83
CA ASN A 183 42.19 35.09 6.72
C ASN A 183 42.87 35.98 7.76
N THR A 184 43.13 35.46 8.96
CA THR A 184 44.09 36.01 9.95
C THR A 184 45.14 34.98 10.29
#